data_5e1b2256dd880d59703e21aa17419fc0
#
_entry.id   5e1b2256dd880d59703e21aa17419fc0
#
_cell.length_a   1.000
_cell.length_b   1.000
_cell.length_c   1.000
_cell.angle_alpha   90.00
_cell.angle_beta   90.00
_cell.angle_gamma   90.00
#
_symmetry.space_group_name_H-M   'P 1'
#
loop_
_entity.id
_entity.type
_entity.pdbx_description
1 polymer ?
#
loop_
_entity_poly.entity_id
_entity_poly.type
_entity_poly.pdbx_seq_one_letter_code
_entity_poly.pdbx_strand_id
1 'polypeptide(L)'
;MILSVSCLVLLLASNNIKVILGCMCMPIHPQSALCKAEYIIKARILSNKIIKVNNTDENFLNLDIPLPHHTVYNILINSVLKNAKPSFRFNLQQIHSLHIPATESNCGIQLEIGKLYLLTGKFDHTKLQMTNCDFHLKWHQLTVDMIEGMSGKYDCSCKVATCMDGYCDIENGCKWNVSWDKSFKDCAYKHLNCERPNRKVCQWNQKSSYKQCLLAEKLFNDV
;
A
#
# COMPACT_ATOMS: atom_id res chain seq x y z
N MET A 1 -23.79 2.73 -51.14
CA MET A 1 -23.82 1.38 -50.51
C MET A 1 -22.50 0.96 -49.82
N ILE A 2 -21.41 1.69 -49.96
CA ILE A 2 -20.07 1.35 -49.40
C ILE A 2 -19.92 1.85 -47.95
N LEU A 3 -20.58 2.93 -47.55
CA LEU A 3 -20.52 3.50 -46.22
C LEU A 3 -21.16 2.64 -45.11
N SER A 4 -22.11 1.77 -45.47
CA SER A 4 -22.82 0.92 -44.49
C SER A 4 -21.98 -0.27 -44.01
N VAL A 5 -21.06 -0.78 -44.82
CA VAL A 5 -20.23 -1.95 -44.48
C VAL A 5 -19.10 -1.56 -43.55
N SER A 6 -18.49 -0.38 -43.76
CA SER A 6 -17.42 0.13 -42.85
C SER A 6 -17.92 0.37 -41.44
N CYS A 7 -19.15 0.86 -41.27
CA CYS A 7 -19.72 1.10 -39.93
C CYS A 7 -20.02 -0.21 -39.18
N LEU A 8 -20.43 -1.25 -39.92
CA LEU A 8 -20.72 -2.59 -39.39
C LEU A 8 -19.44 -3.29 -38.92
N VAL A 9 -18.34 -3.13 -39.65
CA VAL A 9 -17.04 -3.72 -39.29
C VAL A 9 -16.47 -3.03 -38.02
N LEU A 10 -16.65 -1.73 -37.89
CA LEU A 10 -16.25 -0.99 -36.67
C LEU A 10 -17.09 -1.39 -35.44
N LEU A 11 -18.37 -1.67 -35.62
CA LEU A 11 -19.24 -2.15 -34.56
C LEU A 11 -18.92 -3.59 -34.13
N LEU A 12 -18.47 -4.43 -35.04
CA LEU A 12 -18.05 -5.80 -34.72
C LEU A 12 -16.67 -5.85 -34.06
N ALA A 13 -15.80 -4.89 -34.34
CA ALA A 13 -14.49 -4.77 -33.69
C ALA A 13 -14.60 -4.27 -32.23
N SER A 14 -15.65 -3.55 -31.87
CA SER A 14 -15.86 -3.01 -30.53
C SER A 14 -16.27 -4.06 -29.49
N ASN A 15 -16.70 -5.25 -29.88
CA ASN A 15 -17.10 -6.32 -28.97
C ASN A 15 -15.94 -7.08 -28.30
N ASN A 16 -14.68 -6.71 -28.58
CA ASN A 16 -13.49 -7.33 -28.00
C ASN A 16 -12.67 -6.38 -27.12
N ILE A 17 -13.21 -5.22 -26.76
CA ILE A 17 -12.56 -4.36 -25.77
C ILE A 17 -12.77 -5.00 -24.39
N LYS A 18 -11.89 -5.91 -24.01
CA LYS A 18 -11.75 -6.33 -22.62
C LYS A 18 -11.21 -5.11 -21.85
N VAL A 19 -12.09 -4.42 -21.14
CA VAL A 19 -11.66 -3.40 -20.17
C VAL A 19 -10.90 -4.16 -19.09
N ILE A 20 -9.57 -4.15 -19.17
CA ILE A 20 -8.71 -4.65 -18.10
C ILE A 20 -8.76 -3.59 -17.01
N LEU A 21 -9.66 -3.76 -16.05
CA LEU A 21 -9.64 -3.01 -14.80
C LEU A 21 -8.42 -3.51 -14.02
N GLY A 22 -7.26 -2.90 -14.28
CA GLY A 22 -6.06 -3.14 -13.50
C GLY A 22 -6.16 -2.49 -12.12
N CYS A 23 -5.50 -3.06 -11.13
CA CYS A 23 -5.34 -2.43 -9.83
C CYS A 23 -4.50 -1.15 -9.98
N MET A 24 -5.03 -0.03 -9.51
CA MET A 24 -4.32 1.23 -9.46
C MET A 24 -4.26 1.72 -8.01
N CYS A 25 -3.08 1.67 -7.41
CA CYS A 25 -2.86 2.21 -6.07
C CYS A 25 -2.29 3.63 -6.19
N MET A 26 -3.01 4.59 -5.62
CA MET A 26 -2.45 5.94 -5.45
C MET A 26 -1.27 5.87 -4.47
N PRO A 27 -0.16 6.57 -4.75
CA PRO A 27 0.91 6.70 -3.78
C PRO A 27 0.37 7.21 -2.45
N ILE A 28 0.77 6.58 -1.37
CA ILE A 28 0.35 6.94 -0.02
C ILE A 28 1.57 7.23 0.85
N HIS A 29 1.57 8.36 1.54
CA HIS A 29 2.63 8.68 2.50
C HIS A 29 2.67 7.66 3.65
N PRO A 30 3.85 7.23 4.15
CA PRO A 30 3.96 6.24 5.22
C PRO A 30 3.07 6.55 6.43
N GLN A 31 3.04 7.80 6.89
CA GLN A 31 2.17 8.19 8.00
C GLN A 31 0.70 7.89 7.72
N SER A 32 0.19 8.24 6.53
CA SER A 32 -1.21 7.97 6.18
C SER A 32 -1.51 6.48 6.10
N ALA A 33 -0.58 5.71 5.52
CA ALA A 33 -0.73 4.26 5.41
C ALA A 33 -0.78 3.60 6.79
N LEU A 34 0.16 3.97 7.66
CA LEU A 34 0.29 3.41 9.00
C LEU A 34 -0.86 3.82 9.92
N CYS A 35 -1.33 5.07 9.80
CA CYS A 35 -2.49 5.53 10.58
C CYS A 35 -3.78 4.80 10.18
N LYS A 36 -3.96 4.48 8.90
CA LYS A 36 -5.15 3.77 8.38
C LYS A 36 -5.11 2.26 8.59
N ALA A 37 -3.91 1.66 8.70
CA ALA A 37 -3.75 0.22 8.85
C ALA A 37 -4.43 -0.30 10.12
N GLU A 38 -5.04 -1.48 10.05
CA GLU A 38 -5.59 -2.16 11.23
C GLU A 38 -4.53 -2.97 11.97
N TYR A 39 -3.51 -3.46 11.25
CA TYR A 39 -2.33 -4.04 11.86
C TYR A 39 -1.04 -3.51 11.22
N ILE A 40 0.03 -3.49 12.00
CA ILE A 40 1.40 -3.20 11.56
C ILE A 40 2.29 -4.24 12.22
N ILE A 41 2.96 -5.05 11.41
CA ILE A 41 3.81 -6.13 11.88
C ILE A 41 5.18 -6.12 11.21
N LYS A 42 6.20 -6.55 11.96
CA LYS A 42 7.49 -6.95 11.43
C LYS A 42 7.49 -8.46 11.28
N ALA A 43 7.60 -8.96 10.06
CA ALA A 43 7.49 -10.39 9.80
C ALA A 43 8.48 -10.88 8.74
N ARG A 44 8.93 -12.12 8.89
CA ARG A 44 9.72 -12.84 7.90
C ARG A 44 8.83 -13.71 7.04
N ILE A 45 9.01 -13.65 5.75
CA ILE A 45 8.28 -14.50 4.79
C ILE A 45 8.94 -15.87 4.77
N LEU A 46 8.19 -16.93 5.05
CA LEU A 46 8.71 -18.30 5.10
C LEU A 46 8.46 -19.07 3.81
N SER A 47 7.23 -19.00 3.32
CA SER A 47 6.79 -19.72 2.11
C SER A 47 5.51 -19.10 1.57
N ASN A 48 5.09 -19.51 0.38
CA ASN A 48 3.78 -19.16 -0.16
C ASN A 48 3.11 -20.33 -0.87
N LYS A 49 1.81 -20.23 -1.06
CA LYS A 49 1.00 -21.10 -1.91
C LYS A 49 -0.17 -20.32 -2.51
N ILE A 50 -0.55 -20.68 -3.73
CA ILE A 50 -1.75 -20.13 -4.36
C ILE A 50 -2.93 -21.02 -4.00
N ILE A 51 -4.02 -20.41 -3.56
CA ILE A 51 -5.29 -21.08 -3.27
C ILE A 51 -6.40 -20.49 -4.13
N LYS A 52 -7.32 -21.33 -4.60
CA LYS A 52 -8.59 -20.89 -5.19
C LYS A 52 -9.53 -20.48 -4.06
N VAL A 53 -10.20 -19.36 -4.23
CA VAL A 53 -11.27 -18.97 -3.29
C VAL A 53 -12.56 -19.57 -3.83
N ASN A 54 -13.09 -20.58 -3.14
CA ASN A 54 -14.42 -21.11 -3.43
C ASN A 54 -15.43 -20.10 -2.87
N ASN A 55 -16.06 -19.35 -3.76
CA ASN A 55 -17.25 -18.60 -3.36
C ASN A 55 -18.40 -19.58 -3.27
N THR A 56 -18.89 -19.84 -2.06
CA THR A 56 -20.07 -20.66 -1.81
C THR A 56 -21.38 -19.96 -2.19
N ASP A 57 -21.34 -18.71 -2.62
CA ASP A 57 -22.49 -17.96 -3.12
C ASP A 57 -22.56 -18.05 -4.66
N GLU A 58 -22.99 -19.21 -5.14
CA GLU A 58 -23.27 -19.51 -6.54
C GLU A 58 -24.58 -18.85 -7.01
N ASN A 59 -24.72 -17.54 -7.00
CA ASN A 59 -25.88 -16.90 -7.60
C ASN A 59 -25.58 -15.52 -8.18
N PHE A 60 -24.56 -15.40 -9.03
CA PHE A 60 -24.46 -14.22 -9.89
C PHE A 60 -23.91 -14.61 -11.26
N LEU A 61 -24.87 -14.72 -12.23
CA LEU A 61 -24.63 -14.74 -13.67
C LEU A 61 -23.57 -15.77 -14.15
N ASN A 62 -23.99 -16.68 -15.03
CA ASN A 62 -23.15 -17.60 -15.83
C ASN A 62 -22.11 -16.85 -16.69
N LEU A 63 -21.23 -16.10 -16.08
CA LEU A 63 -20.05 -15.54 -16.71
C LEU A 63 -18.86 -16.39 -16.26
N ASP A 64 -18.10 -16.92 -17.21
CA ASP A 64 -16.79 -17.56 -17.00
C ASP A 64 -15.77 -16.51 -16.50
N ILE A 65 -16.02 -15.95 -15.31
CA ILE A 65 -15.07 -15.08 -14.62
C ILE A 65 -14.14 -16.01 -13.83
N PRO A 66 -12.83 -15.95 -14.08
CA PRO A 66 -11.88 -16.74 -13.31
C PRO A 66 -12.09 -16.46 -11.82
N LEU A 67 -12.33 -17.51 -11.03
CA LEU A 67 -12.47 -17.40 -9.58
C LEU A 67 -11.26 -16.65 -9.00
N PRO A 68 -11.48 -15.74 -8.05
CA PRO A 68 -10.39 -15.01 -7.45
C PRO A 68 -9.42 -15.98 -6.77
N HIS A 69 -8.15 -15.90 -7.13
CA HIS A 69 -7.09 -16.65 -6.47
C HIS A 69 -6.43 -15.76 -5.44
N HIS A 70 -6.07 -16.36 -4.30
CA HIS A 70 -5.23 -15.70 -3.30
C HIS A 70 -3.90 -16.41 -3.19
N THR A 71 -2.84 -15.64 -3.03
CA THR A 71 -1.56 -16.15 -2.54
C THR A 71 -1.58 -16.07 -1.02
N VAL A 72 -1.40 -17.20 -0.37
CA VAL A 72 -1.27 -17.28 1.08
C VAL A 72 0.20 -17.41 1.42
N TYR A 73 0.72 -16.43 2.12
CA TYR A 73 2.08 -16.44 2.65
C TYR A 73 2.07 -16.97 4.10
N ASN A 74 2.94 -17.91 4.38
CA ASN A 74 3.29 -18.29 5.74
C ASN A 74 4.34 -17.30 6.24
N ILE A 75 4.05 -16.61 7.31
CA ILE A 75 4.90 -15.56 7.87
C ILE A 75 5.22 -15.85 9.34
N LEU A 76 6.45 -15.54 9.75
CA LEU A 76 6.86 -15.55 11.15
C LEU A 76 6.90 -14.12 11.66
N ILE A 77 6.02 -13.82 12.62
CA ILE A 77 5.90 -12.47 13.18
C ILE A 77 6.97 -12.27 14.26
N ASN A 78 7.85 -11.29 14.04
CA ASN A 78 8.90 -10.93 14.96
C ASN A 78 8.43 -9.89 15.99
N SER A 79 7.59 -8.94 15.57
CA SER A 79 7.00 -7.93 16.46
C SER A 79 5.69 -7.38 15.88
N VAL A 80 4.81 -6.97 16.76
CA VAL A 80 3.55 -6.28 16.46
C VAL A 80 3.67 -4.85 16.91
N LEU A 81 3.53 -3.90 15.97
CA LEU A 81 3.63 -2.46 16.23
C LEU A 81 2.24 -1.83 16.40
N LYS A 82 1.23 -2.40 15.74
CA LYS A 82 -0.18 -1.99 15.85
C LYS A 82 -1.10 -3.19 15.74
N ASN A 83 -2.12 -3.23 16.57
CA ASN A 83 -3.23 -4.16 16.49
C ASN A 83 -4.52 -3.43 16.86
N ALA A 84 -5.32 -3.07 15.87
CA ALA A 84 -6.61 -2.39 16.05
C ALA A 84 -7.74 -3.35 16.46
N LYS A 85 -7.50 -4.67 16.40
CA LYS A 85 -8.48 -5.72 16.76
C LYS A 85 -8.00 -6.52 17.98
N PRO A 86 -8.29 -6.08 19.22
CA PRO A 86 -7.79 -6.74 20.44
C PRO A 86 -8.19 -8.21 20.57
N SER A 87 -9.31 -8.61 19.92
CA SER A 87 -9.77 -10.02 19.88
C SER A 87 -8.85 -10.92 19.04
N PHE A 88 -8.06 -10.36 18.12
CA PHE A 88 -7.06 -11.07 17.35
C PHE A 88 -5.75 -11.10 18.11
N ARG A 89 -5.29 -12.31 18.49
CA ARG A 89 -4.04 -12.48 19.21
C ARG A 89 -2.91 -12.85 18.25
N PHE A 90 -1.91 -12.02 18.17
CA PHE A 90 -0.67 -12.33 17.47
C PHE A 90 0.23 -13.17 18.39
N ASN A 91 0.36 -14.44 18.06
CA ASN A 91 1.32 -15.29 18.77
C ASN A 91 2.70 -15.13 18.12
N LEU A 92 3.60 -14.46 18.81
CA LEU A 92 4.99 -14.35 18.35
C LEU A 92 5.62 -15.75 18.32
N GLN A 93 6.54 -15.97 17.39
CA GLN A 93 7.20 -17.25 17.13
C GLN A 93 6.30 -18.37 16.54
N GLN A 94 5.02 -18.09 16.28
CA GLN A 94 4.15 -18.97 15.53
C GLN A 94 4.00 -18.51 14.07
N ILE A 95 3.68 -19.47 13.21
CA ILE A 95 3.44 -19.18 11.79
C ILE A 95 1.99 -18.67 11.65
N HIS A 96 1.87 -17.53 11.00
CA HIS A 96 0.60 -16.94 10.63
C HIS A 96 0.41 -16.98 9.13
N SER A 97 -0.85 -16.97 8.68
CA SER A 97 -1.21 -16.89 7.27
C SER A 97 -1.56 -15.45 6.88
N LEU A 98 -0.89 -14.91 5.87
CA LEU A 98 -1.18 -13.63 5.26
C LEU A 98 -1.78 -13.85 3.88
N HIS A 99 -2.97 -13.34 3.65
CA HIS A 99 -3.72 -13.49 2.40
C HIS A 99 -3.55 -12.25 1.52
N ILE A 100 -3.10 -12.46 0.28
CA ILE A 100 -2.88 -11.42 -0.71
C ILE A 100 -3.55 -11.86 -2.02
N PRO A 101 -4.22 -10.99 -2.79
CA PRO A 101 -4.70 -11.34 -4.12
C PRO A 101 -3.56 -11.91 -4.99
N ALA A 102 -3.84 -12.95 -5.79
CA ALA A 102 -2.77 -13.67 -6.48
C ALA A 102 -2.25 -12.94 -7.73
N THR A 103 -2.99 -11.98 -8.26
CA THR A 103 -2.64 -11.26 -9.49
C THR A 103 -2.47 -9.77 -9.26
N GLU A 104 -1.57 -9.15 -9.99
CA GLU A 104 -1.35 -7.69 -9.95
C GLU A 104 -2.60 -6.91 -10.36
N SER A 105 -3.40 -7.44 -11.30
CA SER A 105 -4.68 -6.85 -11.69
C SER A 105 -5.68 -6.74 -10.55
N ASN A 106 -5.58 -7.61 -9.53
CA ASN A 106 -6.40 -7.60 -8.32
C ASN A 106 -5.66 -7.01 -7.11
N CYS A 107 -4.69 -6.17 -7.33
CA CYS A 107 -3.83 -5.59 -6.28
C CYS A 107 -3.00 -6.63 -5.51
N GLY A 108 -2.62 -7.72 -6.16
CA GLY A 108 -1.66 -8.67 -5.61
C GLY A 108 -0.24 -8.12 -5.58
N ILE A 109 0.56 -8.68 -4.70
CA ILE A 109 1.98 -8.36 -4.57
C ILE A 109 2.78 -9.63 -4.33
N GLN A 110 3.99 -9.67 -4.87
CA GLN A 110 4.93 -10.75 -4.62
C GLN A 110 5.92 -10.35 -3.52
N LEU A 111 5.90 -11.10 -2.42
CA LEU A 111 6.86 -10.95 -1.32
C LEU A 111 7.98 -11.98 -1.46
N GLU A 112 9.22 -11.54 -1.27
CA GLU A 112 10.39 -12.42 -1.38
C GLU A 112 10.52 -13.33 -0.14
N ILE A 113 10.62 -14.65 -0.38
CA ILE A 113 10.81 -15.64 0.66
C ILE A 113 12.15 -15.41 1.37
N GLY A 114 12.18 -15.63 2.68
CA GLY A 114 13.35 -15.43 3.54
C GLY A 114 13.61 -13.99 3.96
N LYS A 115 12.96 -13.00 3.34
CA LYS A 115 13.16 -11.58 3.67
C LYS A 115 12.28 -11.13 4.82
N LEU A 116 12.78 -10.13 5.53
CA LEU A 116 12.10 -9.48 6.65
C LEU A 116 11.45 -8.20 6.15
N TYR A 117 10.16 -8.06 6.41
CA TYR A 117 9.35 -6.92 5.98
C TYR A 117 8.70 -6.22 7.16
N LEU A 118 8.39 -4.94 6.96
CA LEU A 118 7.29 -4.28 7.60
C LEU A 118 6.06 -4.47 6.71
N LEU A 119 5.00 -4.99 7.28
CA LEU A 119 3.73 -5.25 6.58
C LEU A 119 2.60 -4.56 7.32
N THR A 120 1.69 -3.96 6.54
CA THR A 120 0.45 -3.39 7.05
C THR A 120 -0.73 -4.02 6.33
N GLY A 121 -1.93 -3.91 6.89
CA GLY A 121 -3.13 -4.42 6.25
C GLY A 121 -4.35 -4.32 7.14
N LYS A 122 -5.34 -5.13 6.82
CA LYS A 122 -6.62 -5.21 7.49
C LYS A 122 -6.93 -6.63 7.94
N PHE A 123 -7.92 -6.76 8.82
CA PHE A 123 -8.45 -8.05 9.20
C PHE A 123 -9.71 -8.37 8.38
N ASP A 124 -9.71 -9.54 7.75
CA ASP A 124 -10.94 -10.15 7.27
C ASP A 124 -11.32 -11.28 8.22
N HIS A 125 -12.32 -11.05 9.06
CA HIS A 125 -12.67 -11.92 10.17
C HIS A 125 -11.44 -12.26 11.05
N THR A 126 -10.88 -13.46 10.89
CA THR A 126 -9.69 -13.93 11.62
C THR A 126 -8.44 -14.02 10.75
N LYS A 127 -8.49 -13.51 9.50
CA LYS A 127 -7.39 -13.60 8.56
C LYS A 127 -6.69 -12.26 8.43
N LEU A 128 -5.37 -12.29 8.31
CA LEU A 128 -4.59 -11.12 7.92
C LEU A 128 -4.71 -10.97 6.40
N GLN A 129 -5.18 -9.81 5.96
CA GLN A 129 -5.25 -9.47 4.54
C GLN A 129 -4.40 -8.25 4.23
N MET A 130 -3.86 -8.25 3.03
CA MET A 130 -3.03 -7.18 2.50
C MET A 130 -3.14 -7.13 0.98
N THR A 131 -2.98 -5.95 0.42
CA THR A 131 -2.93 -5.70 -1.03
C THR A 131 -1.68 -4.89 -1.38
N ASN A 132 -1.38 -4.73 -2.66
CA ASN A 132 -0.32 -3.83 -3.12
C ASN A 132 -0.54 -2.36 -2.73
N CYS A 133 -1.78 -1.98 -2.39
CA CYS A 133 -2.10 -0.62 -1.93
C CYS A 133 -1.81 -0.40 -0.44
N ASP A 134 -1.51 -1.45 0.31
CA ASP A 134 -1.09 -1.35 1.69
C ASP A 134 0.41 -1.12 1.80
N PHE A 135 0.85 -0.48 2.88
CA PHE A 135 2.26 -0.17 3.06
C PHE A 135 3.06 -1.45 3.35
N HIS A 136 4.11 -1.65 2.57
CA HIS A 136 5.03 -2.76 2.73
C HIS A 136 6.43 -2.35 2.27
N LEU A 137 7.42 -2.62 3.09
CA LEU A 137 8.84 -2.41 2.76
C LEU A 137 9.69 -3.51 3.38
N LYS A 138 10.78 -3.88 2.72
CA LYS A 138 11.81 -4.69 3.34
C LYS A 138 12.38 -3.93 4.54
N TRP A 139 12.59 -4.60 5.65
CA TRP A 139 12.99 -3.97 6.91
C TRP A 139 14.23 -3.06 6.78
N HIS A 140 15.20 -3.47 5.98
CA HIS A 140 16.44 -2.70 5.76
C HIS A 140 16.25 -1.45 4.89
N GLN A 141 15.10 -1.28 4.26
CA GLN A 141 14.76 -0.09 3.45
C GLN A 141 14.08 1.01 4.29
N LEU A 142 13.69 0.68 5.51
CA LEU A 142 13.07 1.64 6.42
C LEU A 142 14.12 2.61 6.96
N THR A 143 13.78 3.89 6.96
CA THR A 143 14.59 4.91 7.63
C THR A 143 14.33 4.92 9.14
N VAL A 144 15.24 5.51 9.89
CA VAL A 144 15.05 5.71 11.34
C VAL A 144 13.79 6.52 11.61
N ASP A 145 13.52 7.56 10.81
CA ASP A 145 12.32 8.40 10.95
C ASP A 145 11.02 7.61 10.74
N MET A 146 11.01 6.68 9.78
CA MET A 146 9.86 5.78 9.58
C MET A 146 9.67 4.84 10.78
N ILE A 147 10.75 4.24 11.29
CA ILE A 147 10.69 3.34 12.45
C ILE A 147 10.19 4.08 13.69
N GLU A 148 10.69 5.30 13.93
CA GLU A 148 10.21 6.16 15.02
C GLU A 148 8.74 6.53 14.85
N GLY A 149 8.33 6.90 13.63
CA GLY A 149 6.94 7.20 13.30
C GLY A 149 6.00 6.04 13.65
N MET A 150 6.38 4.82 13.24
CA MET A 150 5.64 3.59 13.51
C MET A 150 5.57 3.24 14.98
N SER A 151 6.59 3.60 15.76
CA SER A 151 6.64 3.39 17.21
C SER A 151 5.77 4.38 17.99
N GLY A 152 4.85 5.07 17.33
CA GLY A 152 3.86 5.96 17.93
C GLY A 152 4.17 7.45 17.79
N LYS A 153 5.21 7.85 17.05
CA LYS A 153 5.54 9.27 16.84
C LYS A 153 4.76 9.91 15.67
N TYR A 154 4.07 9.13 14.81
CA TYR A 154 3.16 9.72 13.83
C TYR A 154 1.89 10.24 14.49
N ASP A 155 1.61 11.53 14.29
CA ASP A 155 0.35 12.13 14.73
C ASP A 155 -0.78 11.75 13.76
N CYS A 156 -1.56 10.75 14.11
CA CYS A 156 -2.67 10.29 13.29
C CYS A 156 -3.88 11.25 13.30
N SER A 157 -3.86 12.30 14.10
CA SER A 157 -4.84 13.38 14.02
C SER A 157 -4.55 14.34 12.86
N CYS A 158 -3.32 14.33 12.33
CA CYS A 158 -2.91 15.11 11.18
C CYS A 158 -2.96 14.26 9.90
N LYS A 159 -3.81 14.65 8.96
CA LYS A 159 -3.91 13.99 7.66
C LYS A 159 -2.75 14.41 6.76
N VAL A 160 -2.24 13.47 5.97
CA VAL A 160 -1.34 13.77 4.85
C VAL A 160 -2.09 13.49 3.56
N ALA A 161 -2.27 14.52 2.74
CA ALA A 161 -2.87 14.38 1.42
C ALA A 161 -1.80 14.18 0.35
N THR A 162 -1.98 13.18 -0.48
CA THR A 162 -1.19 12.98 -1.68
C THR A 162 -1.69 13.93 -2.76
N CYS A 163 -0.83 14.83 -3.22
CA CYS A 163 -1.15 15.83 -4.23
C CYS A 163 -0.44 15.46 -5.53
N MET A 164 -1.21 15.06 -6.54
CA MET A 164 -0.68 14.83 -7.88
C MET A 164 -0.59 16.15 -8.61
N ASP A 165 0.57 16.45 -9.18
CA ASP A 165 0.84 17.71 -9.92
C ASP A 165 0.47 18.98 -9.14
N GLY A 166 0.61 18.93 -7.82
CA GLY A 166 0.33 20.05 -6.92
C GLY A 166 -1.15 20.26 -6.58
N TYR A 167 -2.06 19.50 -7.17
CA TYR A 167 -3.50 19.63 -6.94
C TYR A 167 -3.97 18.72 -5.80
N CYS A 168 -4.32 19.31 -4.70
CA CYS A 168 -5.13 18.69 -3.65
C CYS A 168 -5.71 19.76 -2.74
N ASP A 169 -6.87 19.47 -2.20
CA ASP A 169 -7.49 20.28 -1.17
C ASP A 169 -7.46 19.53 0.16
N ILE A 170 -6.88 20.16 1.17
CA ILE A 170 -6.85 19.65 2.52
C ILE A 170 -6.85 20.79 3.52
N GLU A 171 -7.87 20.82 4.34
CA GLU A 171 -7.92 21.71 5.48
C GLU A 171 -7.21 21.06 6.67
N ASN A 172 -6.33 21.81 7.31
CA ASN A 172 -5.64 21.40 8.54
C ASN A 172 -4.92 20.03 8.42
N GLY A 173 -4.08 19.93 7.39
CA GLY A 173 -3.27 18.75 7.10
C GLY A 173 -1.99 19.12 6.34
N CYS A 174 -1.18 18.14 6.00
CA CYS A 174 0.05 18.34 5.24
C CYS A 174 -0.13 17.87 3.79
N LYS A 175 0.27 18.71 2.83
CA LYS A 175 0.28 18.37 1.41
C LYS A 175 1.59 17.67 1.04
N TRP A 176 1.49 16.47 0.48
CA TRP A 176 2.63 15.75 -0.07
C TRP A 176 2.53 15.74 -1.59
N ASN A 177 3.33 16.58 -2.25
CA ASN A 177 3.38 16.67 -3.70
C ASN A 177 4.21 15.52 -4.26
N VAL A 178 3.61 14.75 -5.13
CA VAL A 178 4.24 13.57 -5.75
C VAL A 178 4.12 13.62 -7.26
N SER A 179 5.11 13.03 -7.93
CA SER A 179 5.01 12.57 -9.31
C SER A 179 5.14 11.04 -9.32
N TRP A 180 4.55 10.39 -10.31
CA TRP A 180 4.50 8.93 -10.41
C TRP A 180 5.88 8.25 -10.37
N ASP A 181 6.89 8.90 -10.91
CA ASP A 181 8.26 8.41 -11.01
C ASP A 181 9.12 8.62 -9.76
N LYS A 182 8.72 9.53 -8.85
CA LYS A 182 9.54 9.94 -7.69
C LYS A 182 8.96 9.58 -6.32
N SER A 183 7.71 9.13 -6.24
CA SER A 183 6.96 9.01 -4.98
C SER A 183 7.66 8.21 -3.87
N PHE A 184 8.38 7.14 -4.20
CA PHE A 184 9.03 6.28 -3.20
C PHE A 184 10.51 6.62 -2.92
N LYS A 185 11.10 7.55 -3.67
CA LYS A 185 12.49 8.01 -3.49
C LYS A 185 12.58 9.36 -2.82
N ASP A 186 11.46 10.02 -2.67
CA ASP A 186 11.32 11.36 -2.15
C ASP A 186 11.79 11.46 -0.69
N CYS A 187 12.56 12.50 -0.40
CA CYS A 187 12.99 12.80 0.96
C CYS A 187 11.82 13.06 1.91
N ALA A 188 10.72 13.63 1.42
CA ALA A 188 9.51 13.84 2.20
C ALA A 188 8.89 12.51 2.65
N TYR A 189 8.78 11.52 1.73
CA TYR A 189 8.31 10.18 2.03
C TYR A 189 9.14 9.48 3.12
N LYS A 190 10.46 9.69 3.08
CA LYS A 190 11.41 8.97 3.95
C LYS A 190 11.57 9.61 5.33
N HIS A 191 11.43 10.93 5.43
CA HIS A 191 11.92 11.66 6.60
C HIS A 191 10.92 12.63 7.22
N LEU A 192 9.84 13.01 6.51
CA LEU A 192 8.87 13.92 7.06
C LEU A 192 7.76 13.22 7.83
N ASN A 193 7.29 13.85 8.86
CA ASN A 193 6.03 13.56 9.54
C ASN A 193 5.20 14.82 9.70
N CYS A 194 3.91 14.67 9.48
CA CYS A 194 2.92 15.71 9.69
C CYS A 194 2.49 15.67 11.15
N GLU A 195 2.68 16.74 11.89
CA GLU A 195 2.37 16.80 13.31
C GLU A 195 1.71 18.12 13.68
N ARG A 196 1.08 18.16 14.84
CA ARG A 196 0.41 19.35 15.37
C ARG A 196 1.15 19.89 16.59
N PRO A 197 2.18 20.72 16.39
CA PRO A 197 2.91 21.30 17.51
C PRO A 197 1.99 22.20 18.32
N ASN A 198 2.03 22.04 19.65
CA ASN A 198 1.24 22.84 20.59
C ASN A 198 -0.28 22.83 20.31
N ARG A 199 -0.82 21.74 19.74
CA ARG A 199 -2.24 21.56 19.40
C ARG A 199 -2.81 22.61 18.45
N LYS A 200 -1.98 23.30 17.67
CA LYS A 200 -2.37 24.31 16.69
C LYS A 200 -2.74 23.67 15.34
N VAL A 201 -2.03 24.00 14.32
CA VAL A 201 -2.26 23.56 12.93
C VAL A 201 -1.29 22.43 12.60
N CYS A 202 -1.73 21.45 11.79
CA CYS A 202 -0.86 20.40 11.29
C CYS A 202 0.18 20.99 10.32
N GLN A 203 1.43 20.61 10.51
CA GLN A 203 2.55 21.04 9.68
C GLN A 203 3.61 19.96 9.58
N TRP A 204 4.45 20.06 8.54
CA TRP A 204 5.59 19.16 8.37
C TRP A 204 6.67 19.45 9.39
N ASN A 205 7.12 18.40 10.07
CA ASN A 205 8.31 18.47 10.93
C ASN A 205 9.57 18.27 10.07
N GLN A 206 10.29 19.37 9.84
CA GLN A 206 11.51 19.38 9.02
C GLN A 206 12.75 18.99 9.85
N LYS A 207 12.93 17.72 10.09
CA LYS A 207 14.10 17.16 10.80
C LYS A 207 15.40 17.40 10.03
N SER A 208 16.53 17.27 10.73
CA SER A 208 17.87 17.35 10.12
C SER A 208 18.08 16.28 9.04
N SER A 209 17.56 15.07 9.23
CA SER A 209 17.59 13.97 8.26
C SER A 209 16.95 14.33 6.91
N TYR A 210 15.81 15.05 6.95
CA TYR A 210 15.17 15.56 5.73
C TYR A 210 16.05 16.56 4.98
N LYS A 211 16.65 17.51 5.70
CA LYS A 211 17.56 18.51 5.10
C LYS A 211 18.80 17.84 4.49
N GLN A 212 19.37 16.86 5.16
CA GLN A 212 20.50 16.08 4.64
C GLN A 212 20.13 15.29 3.38
N CYS A 213 18.94 14.67 3.35
CA CYS A 213 18.44 13.98 2.17
C CYS A 213 18.33 14.92 0.97
N LEU A 214 17.77 16.13 1.16
CA LEU A 214 17.65 17.12 0.08
C LEU A 214 19.00 17.60 -0.45
N LEU A 215 19.99 17.75 0.43
CA LEU A 215 21.35 18.09 0.02
C LEU A 215 21.98 16.98 -0.83
N ALA A 216 21.80 15.73 -0.43
CA ALA A 216 22.28 14.58 -1.19
C ALA A 216 21.62 14.49 -2.57
N GLU A 217 20.30 14.70 -2.67
CA GLU A 217 19.59 14.70 -3.98
C GLU A 217 20.10 15.80 -4.92
N LYS A 218 20.42 16.99 -4.41
CA LYS A 218 21.00 18.07 -5.23
C LYS A 218 22.35 17.69 -5.80
N LEU A 219 23.24 17.13 -4.98
CA LEU A 219 24.58 16.71 -5.42
C LEU A 219 24.55 15.62 -6.50
N PHE A 220 23.52 14.77 -6.52
CA PHE A 220 23.37 13.73 -7.55
C PHE A 220 22.72 14.24 -8.85
N ASN A 221 21.98 15.34 -8.80
CA ASN A 221 21.36 15.93 -10.00
C ASN A 221 22.26 16.94 -10.73
N ASP A 222 23.33 17.39 -10.09
CA ASP A 222 24.30 18.35 -10.66
C ASP A 222 25.49 17.63 -11.35
N VAL A 223 25.49 16.29 -11.45
CA VAL A 223 26.46 15.44 -12.14
C VAL A 223 25.84 14.78 -13.38
#